data_1f678513447c4f8d793c1391556b6766
#
_entry.id   1f678513447c4f8d793c1391556b6766
#
_cell.length_a   1.000
_cell.length_b   1.000
_cell.length_c   1.000
_cell.angle_alpha   90.00
_cell.angle_beta   90.00
_cell.angle_gamma   90.00
#
_symmetry.space_group_name_H-M   'P 1'
#
loop_
_entity.id
_entity.type
_entity.pdbx_description
1 polymer ?
#
loop_
_entity_poly.entity_id
_entity_poly.type
_entity_poly.pdbx_seq_one_letter_code
_entity_poly.pdbx_strand_id
1 'polypeptide(L)'
;MPYFQWRGVDLTAITRRGLTFARSPEELDRHLFQEQSIALLWSKPVRRRWRGGPIRLRHLVHCFRQLAVLTGTGVLLPEALVIVAGQAQHPRLREVMHTVADEVAGGALFSTVMARYPHLFSSIVIQLISVGQESGSLARALDAVSSHLERTDDFYSRLRSALLLPAITLLFFMGIATVIFVLIIPYFADLFASMNQELPLITRVLIAISNFMRSWYVVGAIGATGIAGFGLWLASRCATGKRFVDGAVLQLPLVGGLLADRFATYLLHASALLLEGGVPLAQALGIVGYSIDNEWLSADVDRLQEAVNSGNALSVAMREAPSRRFGDELVAMVRVGEESGRLAFILKKCASAYHDRLVQRLGQVMALLQPMLMVFLGLLIATLVFAVYGPIITMARIV
;
A
#
# COMPACT_ATOMS: atom_id res chain seq x y z
N MET A 1 13.41 6.10 -21.55
CA MET A 1 14.41 7.15 -21.83
C MET A 1 15.77 6.60 -21.46
N PRO A 2 16.82 6.75 -22.28
CA PRO A 2 18.08 6.08 -22.07
C PRO A 2 18.99 6.83 -21.09
N TYR A 3 19.63 6.09 -20.17
CA TYR A 3 20.85 6.55 -19.51
C TYR A 3 22.01 6.33 -20.44
N PHE A 4 22.93 7.26 -20.47
CA PHE A 4 24.17 7.11 -21.21
C PHE A 4 25.31 6.87 -20.24
N GLN A 5 25.97 5.74 -20.41
CA GLN A 5 27.30 5.56 -19.84
C GLN A 5 28.29 6.31 -20.74
N TRP A 6 29.02 7.23 -20.16
CA TRP A 6 29.88 8.10 -20.92
C TRP A 6 31.32 8.08 -20.39
N ARG A 7 32.21 8.40 -21.26
CA ARG A 7 33.62 8.64 -20.98
C ARG A 7 34.00 9.95 -21.64
N GLY A 8 34.62 10.86 -20.88
CA GLY A 8 35.04 12.16 -21.35
C GLY A 8 36.37 12.57 -20.73
N VAL A 9 36.92 13.67 -21.22
CA VAL A 9 38.17 14.25 -20.72
C VAL A 9 37.88 15.64 -20.18
N ASP A 10 38.36 15.90 -18.98
CA ASP A 10 38.31 17.20 -18.31
C ASP A 10 39.37 18.15 -18.89
N LEU A 11 39.28 19.44 -18.68
CA LEU A 11 40.26 20.46 -19.06
C LEU A 11 41.69 20.17 -18.53
N THR A 12 41.82 19.33 -17.53
CA THR A 12 43.08 18.86 -16.95
C THR A 12 43.62 17.59 -17.62
N ALA A 13 43.07 17.19 -18.78
CA ALA A 13 43.38 15.96 -19.51
C ALA A 13 43.14 14.64 -18.73
N ILE A 14 42.39 14.69 -17.62
CA ILE A 14 42.04 13.51 -16.84
C ILE A 14 40.80 12.87 -17.43
N THR A 15 40.85 11.56 -17.71
CA THR A 15 39.70 10.81 -18.20
C THR A 15 38.71 10.56 -17.08
N ARG A 16 37.50 11.09 -17.21
CA ARG A 16 36.36 10.81 -16.33
C ARG A 16 35.35 9.87 -17.01
N ARG A 17 34.65 9.10 -16.20
CA ARG A 17 33.56 8.22 -16.64
C ARG A 17 32.40 8.34 -15.68
N GLY A 18 31.22 8.35 -16.23
CA GLY A 18 29.99 8.50 -15.43
C GLY A 18 28.78 7.90 -16.12
N LEU A 19 27.67 8.02 -15.45
CA LEU A 19 26.37 7.62 -15.95
C LEU A 19 25.45 8.84 -15.77
N THR A 20 25.02 9.43 -16.89
CA THR A 20 24.18 10.63 -16.87
C THR A 20 22.93 10.38 -17.71
N PHE A 21 21.82 10.96 -17.29
CA PHE A 21 20.58 10.94 -18.02
C PHE A 21 20.64 12.02 -19.11
N ALA A 22 20.26 11.64 -20.33
CA ALA A 22 20.06 12.59 -21.43
C ALA A 22 19.07 12.02 -22.44
N ARG A 23 18.36 12.89 -23.17
CA ARG A 23 17.39 12.48 -24.20
C ARG A 23 18.08 12.03 -25.47
N SER A 24 19.24 12.64 -25.75
CA SER A 24 20.08 12.32 -26.90
C SER A 24 21.55 12.40 -26.53
N PRO A 25 22.47 11.78 -27.32
CA PRO A 25 23.91 11.92 -27.13
C PRO A 25 24.39 13.37 -27.23
N GLU A 26 23.72 14.19 -28.03
CA GLU A 26 24.05 15.61 -28.24
C GLU A 26 23.67 16.47 -27.03
N GLU A 27 22.56 16.15 -26.36
CA GLU A 27 22.17 16.79 -25.10
C GLU A 27 23.14 16.42 -23.97
N LEU A 28 23.58 15.16 -23.94
CA LEU A 28 24.60 14.70 -23.00
C LEU A 28 25.91 15.49 -23.16
N ASP A 29 26.36 15.66 -24.40
CA ASP A 29 27.59 16.39 -24.70
C ASP A 29 27.51 17.86 -24.26
N ARG A 30 26.39 18.53 -24.59
CA ARG A 30 26.15 19.91 -24.13
C ARG A 30 26.13 20.03 -22.61
N HIS A 31 25.45 19.13 -21.92
CA HIS A 31 25.35 19.13 -20.47
C HIS A 31 26.70 18.91 -19.80
N LEU A 32 27.49 17.94 -20.28
CA LEU A 32 28.82 17.66 -19.75
C LEU A 32 29.82 18.79 -20.02
N PHE A 33 29.73 19.41 -21.21
CA PHE A 33 30.59 20.52 -21.58
C PHE A 33 30.25 21.80 -20.82
N GLN A 34 28.96 22.14 -20.68
CA GLN A 34 28.53 23.36 -20.02
C GLN A 34 28.67 23.33 -18.50
N GLU A 35 28.32 22.21 -17.86
CA GLU A 35 28.29 22.13 -16.39
C GLU A 35 29.59 21.59 -15.78
N GLN A 36 30.29 20.70 -16.47
CA GLN A 36 31.45 20.03 -15.90
C GLN A 36 32.75 20.26 -16.70
N SER A 37 32.67 21.02 -17.79
CA SER A 37 33.80 21.27 -18.72
C SER A 37 34.48 19.96 -19.18
N ILE A 38 33.66 18.91 -19.42
CA ILE A 38 34.13 17.60 -19.87
C ILE A 38 33.76 17.43 -21.35
N ALA A 39 34.74 17.19 -22.18
CA ALA A 39 34.56 16.82 -23.59
C ALA A 39 34.21 15.34 -23.70
N LEU A 40 33.10 15.02 -24.35
CA LEU A 40 32.59 13.66 -24.49
C LEU A 40 33.46 12.89 -25.52
N LEU A 41 34.10 11.79 -25.12
CA LEU A 41 34.83 10.89 -26.02
C LEU A 41 33.96 9.76 -26.56
N TRP A 42 33.05 9.26 -25.72
CA TRP A 42 32.23 8.12 -26.03
C TRP A 42 30.99 8.06 -25.13
N SER A 43 29.87 7.71 -25.72
CA SER A 43 28.61 7.47 -24.99
C SER A 43 27.92 6.21 -25.53
N LYS A 44 27.34 5.42 -24.62
CA LYS A 44 26.53 4.27 -24.97
C LYS A 44 25.20 4.32 -24.18
N PRO A 45 24.06 4.21 -24.87
CA PRO A 45 22.79 4.10 -24.16
C PRO A 45 22.73 2.79 -23.37
N VAL A 46 22.48 2.89 -22.08
CA VAL A 46 22.38 1.73 -21.19
C VAL A 46 20.95 1.64 -20.66
N ARG A 47 20.28 0.54 -20.93
CA ARG A 47 19.06 0.18 -20.24
C ARG A 47 19.40 -0.21 -18.80
N ARG A 48 19.37 0.75 -17.89
CA ARG A 48 19.61 0.47 -16.48
C ARG A 48 18.47 -0.38 -15.94
N ARG A 49 18.74 -1.64 -15.60
CA ARG A 49 17.86 -2.38 -14.69
C ARG A 49 17.94 -1.69 -13.34
N TRP A 50 16.86 -1.02 -12.97
CA TRP A 50 16.76 -0.30 -11.71
C TRP A 50 17.02 -1.25 -10.53
N ARG A 51 18.09 -1.03 -9.80
CA ARG A 51 18.38 -1.72 -8.53
C ARG A 51 17.64 -1.09 -7.33
N GLY A 52 16.80 -0.09 -7.55
CA GLY A 52 15.94 0.51 -6.52
C GLY A 52 14.65 -0.30 -6.38
N GLY A 53 14.26 -0.64 -5.14
CA GLY A 53 12.96 -1.23 -4.83
C GLY A 53 11.79 -0.34 -5.27
N PRO A 54 10.53 -0.71 -4.98
CA PRO A 54 9.37 0.12 -5.32
C PRO A 54 9.44 1.47 -4.61
N ILE A 55 8.99 2.52 -5.31
CA ILE A 55 8.86 3.87 -4.72
C ILE A 55 7.84 3.78 -3.58
N ARG A 56 8.28 4.05 -2.36
CA ARG A 56 7.40 4.05 -1.17
C ARG A 56 6.64 5.36 -1.11
N LEU A 57 5.43 5.32 -0.57
CA LEU A 57 4.55 6.48 -0.44
C LEU A 57 5.23 7.65 0.30
N ARG A 58 6.02 7.37 1.34
CA ARG A 58 6.78 8.38 2.09
C ARG A 58 7.74 9.23 1.24
N HIS A 59 8.24 8.71 0.11
CA HIS A 59 9.08 9.49 -0.78
C HIS A 59 8.25 10.54 -1.54
N LEU A 60 7.01 10.20 -1.90
CA LEU A 60 6.06 11.13 -2.50
C LEU A 60 5.61 12.18 -1.48
N VAL A 61 5.27 11.75 -0.26
CA VAL A 61 4.94 12.65 0.86
C VAL A 61 6.00 13.73 1.02
N HIS A 62 7.28 13.31 1.10
CA HIS A 62 8.39 14.24 1.25
C HIS A 62 8.50 15.23 0.08
N CYS A 63 8.39 14.74 -1.16
CA CYS A 63 8.43 15.58 -2.35
C CYS A 63 7.29 16.60 -2.38
N PHE A 64 6.04 16.17 -2.14
CA PHE A 64 4.88 17.07 -2.19
C PHE A 64 4.89 18.08 -1.03
N ARG A 65 5.35 17.67 0.16
CA ARG A 65 5.51 18.59 1.29
C ARG A 65 6.51 19.69 0.99
N GLN A 66 7.66 19.34 0.40
CA GLN A 66 8.64 20.32 -0.03
C GLN A 66 8.09 21.26 -1.11
N LEU A 67 7.37 20.69 -2.11
CA LEU A 67 6.73 21.52 -3.14
C LEU A 67 5.71 22.49 -2.53
N ALA A 68 4.87 22.02 -1.59
CA ALA A 68 3.89 22.86 -0.93
C ALA A 68 4.57 24.02 -0.16
N VAL A 69 5.65 23.75 0.57
CA VAL A 69 6.42 24.78 1.30
C VAL A 69 7.04 25.77 0.33
N LEU A 70 7.76 25.32 -0.69
CA LEU A 70 8.45 26.19 -1.64
C LEU A 70 7.46 27.07 -2.42
N THR A 71 6.37 26.51 -2.94
CA THR A 71 5.36 27.28 -3.65
C THR A 71 4.58 28.20 -2.71
N GLY A 72 4.35 27.78 -1.45
CA GLY A 72 3.72 28.59 -0.41
C GLY A 72 4.57 29.82 0.00
N THR A 73 5.90 29.75 -0.13
CA THR A 73 6.81 30.87 0.09
C THR A 73 7.02 31.74 -1.17
N GLY A 74 6.32 31.45 -2.28
CA GLY A 74 6.36 32.23 -3.50
C GLY A 74 7.42 31.79 -4.52
N VAL A 75 8.10 30.67 -4.31
CA VAL A 75 9.02 30.09 -5.31
C VAL A 75 8.20 29.63 -6.52
N LEU A 76 8.64 29.95 -7.72
CA LEU A 76 7.97 29.52 -8.95
C LEU A 76 7.97 28.00 -9.07
N LEU A 77 6.86 27.43 -9.57
CA LEU A 77 6.70 25.98 -9.68
C LEU A 77 7.83 25.26 -10.44
N PRO A 78 8.33 25.74 -11.59
CA PRO A 78 9.45 25.09 -12.28
C PRO A 78 10.72 25.02 -11.42
N GLU A 79 11.04 26.08 -10.73
CA GLU A 79 12.20 26.15 -9.84
C GLU A 79 12.03 25.23 -8.61
N ALA A 80 10.86 25.25 -7.97
CA ALA A 80 10.53 24.36 -6.88
C ALA A 80 10.65 22.88 -7.28
N LEU A 81 10.21 22.53 -8.50
CA LEU A 81 10.31 21.16 -9.04
C LEU A 81 11.77 20.74 -9.23
N VAL A 82 12.65 21.61 -9.73
CA VAL A 82 14.09 21.33 -9.89
C VAL A 82 14.74 21.08 -8.53
N ILE A 83 14.45 21.92 -7.54
CA ILE A 83 14.98 21.77 -6.17
C ILE A 83 14.54 20.42 -5.57
N VAL A 84 13.25 20.09 -5.65
CA VAL A 84 12.71 18.86 -5.10
C VAL A 84 13.22 17.63 -5.86
N ALA A 85 13.36 17.72 -7.18
CA ALA A 85 13.95 16.65 -7.98
C ALA A 85 15.39 16.34 -7.54
N GLY A 86 16.21 17.38 -7.29
CA GLY A 86 17.58 17.23 -6.79
C GLY A 86 17.66 16.54 -5.42
N GLN A 87 16.69 16.78 -4.54
CA GLN A 87 16.63 16.24 -3.18
C GLN A 87 15.93 14.86 -3.10
N ALA A 88 15.29 14.38 -4.17
CA ALA A 88 14.56 13.12 -4.17
C ALA A 88 15.49 11.94 -3.85
N GLN A 89 15.19 11.21 -2.76
CA GLN A 89 16.04 10.11 -2.27
C GLN A 89 15.99 8.89 -3.17
N HIS A 90 14.83 8.62 -3.82
CA HIS A 90 14.67 7.45 -4.67
C HIS A 90 15.08 7.77 -6.11
N PRO A 91 16.05 7.05 -6.72
CA PRO A 91 16.60 7.39 -8.04
C PRO A 91 15.55 7.50 -9.15
N ARG A 92 14.56 6.58 -9.17
CA ARG A 92 13.49 6.60 -10.17
C ARG A 92 12.54 7.78 -9.97
N LEU A 93 12.26 8.17 -8.71
CA LEU A 93 11.44 9.35 -8.43
C LEU A 93 12.16 10.61 -8.83
N ARG A 94 13.45 10.70 -8.55
CA ARG A 94 14.32 11.82 -8.99
C ARG A 94 14.23 12.04 -10.49
N GLU A 95 14.37 10.99 -11.28
CA GLU A 95 14.29 11.06 -12.74
C GLU A 95 12.91 11.54 -13.22
N VAL A 96 11.83 10.98 -12.65
CA VAL A 96 10.48 11.41 -12.99
C VAL A 96 10.28 12.90 -12.65
N MET A 97 10.73 13.33 -11.47
CA MET A 97 10.58 14.71 -11.05
C MET A 97 11.42 15.69 -11.89
N HIS A 98 12.61 15.30 -12.35
CA HIS A 98 13.37 16.10 -13.33
C HIS A 98 12.63 16.20 -14.65
N THR A 99 12.10 15.08 -15.19
CA THR A 99 11.31 15.11 -16.42
C THR A 99 10.09 16.02 -16.29
N VAL A 100 9.42 15.95 -15.13
CA VAL A 100 8.27 16.83 -14.83
C VAL A 100 8.72 18.30 -14.76
N ALA A 101 9.83 18.59 -14.10
CA ALA A 101 10.39 19.94 -14.01
C ALA A 101 10.70 20.53 -15.41
N ASP A 102 11.37 19.75 -16.27
CA ASP A 102 11.75 20.17 -17.62
C ASP A 102 10.51 20.47 -18.49
N GLU A 103 9.49 19.59 -18.44
CA GLU A 103 8.29 19.77 -19.23
C GLU A 103 7.43 20.95 -18.74
N VAL A 104 7.35 21.15 -17.42
CA VAL A 104 6.66 22.31 -16.83
C VAL A 104 7.40 23.61 -17.13
N ALA A 105 8.73 23.61 -17.10
CA ALA A 105 9.53 24.74 -17.54
C ALA A 105 9.33 25.06 -19.04
N GLY A 106 9.04 24.03 -19.86
CA GLY A 106 8.66 24.15 -21.26
C GLY A 106 7.20 24.61 -21.49
N GLY A 107 6.45 24.93 -20.42
CA GLY A 107 5.07 25.44 -20.50
C GLY A 107 3.97 24.38 -20.46
N ALA A 108 4.31 23.09 -20.22
CA ALA A 108 3.30 22.06 -20.05
C ALA A 108 2.58 22.20 -18.70
N LEU A 109 1.29 21.88 -18.66
CA LEU A 109 0.55 21.85 -17.39
C LEU A 109 1.06 20.75 -16.48
N PHE A 110 1.35 21.07 -15.23
CA PHE A 110 1.88 20.15 -14.24
C PHE A 110 0.98 18.91 -14.04
N SER A 111 -0.34 19.12 -13.93
CA SER A 111 -1.33 18.03 -13.85
C SER A 111 -1.29 17.10 -15.06
N THR A 112 -1.15 17.63 -16.26
CA THR A 112 -1.10 16.85 -17.51
C THR A 112 0.19 16.00 -17.59
N VAL A 113 1.32 16.55 -17.17
CA VAL A 113 2.58 15.81 -17.13
C VAL A 113 2.50 14.68 -16.10
N MET A 114 1.95 14.96 -14.92
CA MET A 114 1.78 13.93 -13.86
C MET A 114 0.84 12.81 -14.28
N ALA A 115 -0.18 13.08 -15.06
CA ALA A 115 -1.14 12.08 -15.55
C ALA A 115 -0.50 10.99 -16.42
N ARG A 116 0.70 11.21 -16.93
CA ARG A 116 1.48 10.19 -17.68
C ARG A 116 2.12 9.13 -16.76
N TYR A 117 2.08 9.34 -15.44
CA TYR A 117 2.66 8.43 -14.43
C TYR A 117 1.60 7.94 -13.43
N PRO A 118 0.53 7.24 -13.88
CA PRO A 118 -0.61 6.86 -13.03
C PRO A 118 -0.24 5.88 -11.91
N HIS A 119 0.88 5.17 -12.06
CA HIS A 119 1.39 4.27 -11.00
C HIS A 119 2.12 5.01 -9.86
N LEU A 120 2.42 6.29 -10.03
CA LEU A 120 3.06 7.13 -9.00
C LEU A 120 2.07 8.13 -8.41
N PHE A 121 1.23 8.71 -9.25
CA PHE A 121 0.31 9.77 -8.86
C PHE A 121 -1.13 9.27 -9.03
N SER A 122 -1.86 9.24 -7.94
CA SER A 122 -3.27 8.84 -7.96
C SER A 122 -4.14 9.90 -8.64
N SER A 123 -5.30 9.49 -9.15
CA SER A 123 -6.25 10.38 -9.81
C SER A 123 -6.63 11.59 -8.95
N ILE A 124 -6.78 11.40 -7.63
CA ILE A 124 -7.06 12.50 -6.68
C ILE A 124 -5.93 13.53 -6.65
N VAL A 125 -4.68 13.08 -6.60
CA VAL A 125 -3.50 13.98 -6.60
C VAL A 125 -3.48 14.81 -7.88
N ILE A 126 -3.67 14.16 -9.04
CA ILE A 126 -3.69 14.83 -10.34
C ILE A 126 -4.81 15.86 -10.40
N GLN A 127 -6.02 15.48 -9.95
CA GLN A 127 -7.18 16.36 -10.01
C GLN A 127 -7.07 17.56 -9.07
N LEU A 128 -6.58 17.35 -7.83
CA LEU A 128 -6.33 18.47 -6.90
C LEU A 128 -5.34 19.48 -7.48
N ILE A 129 -4.29 18.99 -8.14
CA ILE A 129 -3.30 19.85 -8.80
C ILE A 129 -3.93 20.56 -9.99
N SER A 130 -4.75 19.89 -10.82
CA SER A 130 -5.45 20.51 -11.95
C SER A 130 -6.31 21.68 -11.50
N VAL A 131 -7.14 21.44 -10.49
CA VAL A 131 -8.01 22.48 -9.92
C VAL A 131 -7.18 23.61 -9.28
N GLY A 132 -6.09 23.28 -8.59
CA GLY A 132 -5.18 24.28 -8.03
C GLY A 132 -4.51 25.14 -9.10
N GLN A 133 -4.19 24.57 -10.26
CA GLN A 133 -3.66 25.31 -11.42
C GLN A 133 -4.71 26.21 -12.05
N GLU A 134 -5.91 25.69 -12.30
CA GLU A 134 -7.01 26.42 -12.91
C GLU A 134 -7.49 27.60 -12.05
N SER A 135 -7.56 27.39 -10.73
CA SER A 135 -7.98 28.42 -9.76
C SER A 135 -6.86 29.37 -9.31
N GLY A 136 -5.62 29.20 -9.79
CA GLY A 136 -4.46 29.96 -9.35
C GLY A 136 -4.05 29.71 -7.88
N SER A 137 -4.56 28.64 -7.26
CA SER A 137 -4.33 28.31 -5.84
C SER A 137 -3.44 27.06 -5.67
N LEU A 138 -2.44 26.90 -6.54
CA LEU A 138 -1.59 25.70 -6.60
C LEU A 138 -0.90 25.38 -5.27
N ALA A 139 -0.43 26.39 -4.53
CA ALA A 139 0.21 26.17 -3.23
C ALA A 139 -0.76 25.50 -2.23
N ARG A 140 -2.02 25.92 -2.19
CA ARG A 140 -3.06 25.28 -1.36
C ARG A 140 -3.38 23.87 -1.83
N ALA A 141 -3.42 23.64 -3.14
CA ALA A 141 -3.64 22.32 -3.70
C ALA A 141 -2.49 21.35 -3.35
N LEU A 142 -1.24 21.80 -3.42
CA LEU A 142 -0.07 21.01 -3.04
C LEU A 142 -0.04 20.69 -1.54
N ASP A 143 -0.47 21.61 -0.67
CA ASP A 143 -0.62 21.36 0.76
C ASP A 143 -1.71 20.32 1.05
N ALA A 144 -2.85 20.43 0.36
CA ALA A 144 -3.93 19.43 0.43
C ALA A 144 -3.47 18.04 -0.03
N VAL A 145 -2.71 17.96 -1.13
CA VAL A 145 -2.08 16.73 -1.63
C VAL A 145 -1.10 16.16 -0.60
N SER A 146 -0.21 16.98 -0.06
CA SER A 146 0.75 16.56 0.96
C SER A 146 0.03 15.97 2.18
N SER A 147 -0.97 16.66 2.70
CA SER A 147 -1.78 16.20 3.84
C SER A 147 -2.52 14.90 3.55
N HIS A 148 -3.04 14.72 2.33
CA HIS A 148 -3.68 13.49 1.90
C HIS A 148 -2.70 12.30 1.86
N LEU A 149 -1.53 12.50 1.28
CA LEU A 149 -0.49 11.48 1.20
C LEU A 149 0.08 11.13 2.58
N GLU A 150 0.28 12.12 3.46
CA GLU A 150 0.73 11.92 4.85
C GLU A 150 -0.25 11.03 5.63
N ARG A 151 -1.54 11.33 5.61
CA ARG A 151 -2.57 10.49 6.28
C ARG A 151 -2.58 9.07 5.76
N THR A 152 -2.38 8.90 4.46
CA THR A 152 -2.32 7.58 3.84
C THR A 152 -1.06 6.81 4.28
N ASP A 153 0.10 7.47 4.31
CA ASP A 153 1.36 6.85 4.78
C ASP A 153 1.32 6.51 6.27
N ASP A 154 0.76 7.38 7.10
CA ASP A 154 0.55 7.14 8.53
C ASP A 154 -0.31 5.91 8.79
N PHE A 155 -1.40 5.73 8.05
CA PHE A 155 -2.23 4.54 8.16
C PHE A 155 -1.45 3.25 7.84
N TYR A 156 -0.75 3.21 6.70
CA TYR A 156 0.04 2.04 6.32
C TYR A 156 1.23 1.79 7.26
N SER A 157 1.84 2.85 7.78
CA SER A 157 2.94 2.76 8.74
C SER A 157 2.45 2.14 10.05
N ARG A 158 1.31 2.60 10.60
CA ARG A 158 0.67 2.04 11.79
C ARG A 158 0.29 0.57 11.59
N LEU A 159 -0.32 0.24 10.44
CA LEU A 159 -0.69 -1.13 10.10
C LEU A 159 0.54 -2.06 10.06
N ARG A 160 1.62 -1.62 9.39
CA ARG A 160 2.88 -2.38 9.31
C ARG A 160 3.51 -2.57 10.69
N SER A 161 3.59 -1.51 11.49
CA SER A 161 4.17 -1.58 12.84
C SER A 161 3.35 -2.50 13.74
N ALA A 162 2.04 -2.46 13.66
CA ALA A 162 1.15 -3.31 14.44
C ALA A 162 1.27 -4.80 14.07
N LEU A 163 1.50 -5.12 12.78
CA LEU A 163 1.65 -6.49 12.29
C LEU A 163 3.06 -7.07 12.49
N LEU A 164 4.07 -6.22 12.72
CA LEU A 164 5.47 -6.66 12.80
C LEU A 164 5.70 -7.63 13.96
N LEU A 165 5.26 -7.27 15.15
CA LEU A 165 5.45 -8.09 16.37
C LEU A 165 4.74 -9.45 16.27
N PRO A 166 3.44 -9.54 15.91
CA PRO A 166 2.78 -10.82 15.66
C PRO A 166 3.48 -11.67 14.60
N ALA A 167 3.95 -11.07 13.51
CA ALA A 167 4.64 -11.80 12.45
C ALA A 167 5.97 -12.39 12.92
N ILE A 168 6.77 -11.64 13.67
CA ILE A 168 8.04 -12.14 14.26
C ILE A 168 7.77 -13.28 15.25
N THR A 169 6.77 -13.09 16.13
CA THR A 169 6.40 -14.10 17.12
C THR A 169 5.96 -15.40 16.42
N LEU A 170 5.08 -15.31 15.44
CA LEU A 170 4.61 -16.46 14.67
C LEU A 170 5.76 -17.15 13.93
N LEU A 171 6.65 -16.40 13.29
CA LEU A 171 7.82 -16.95 12.59
C LEU A 171 8.74 -17.71 13.53
N PHE A 172 9.02 -17.15 14.70
CA PHE A 172 9.87 -17.78 15.72
C PHE A 172 9.28 -19.11 16.20
N PHE A 173 7.99 -19.12 16.55
CA PHE A 173 7.33 -20.34 16.99
C PHE A 173 7.17 -21.39 15.88
N MET A 174 6.90 -20.96 14.64
CA MET A 174 6.90 -21.87 13.49
C MET A 174 8.29 -22.50 13.27
N GLY A 175 9.35 -21.74 13.48
CA GLY A 175 10.72 -22.27 13.45
C GLY A 175 10.94 -23.35 14.51
N ILE A 176 10.57 -23.09 15.77
CA ILE A 176 10.67 -24.08 16.87
C ILE A 176 9.82 -25.32 16.55
N ALA A 177 8.56 -25.14 16.15
CA ALA A 177 7.68 -26.25 15.80
C ALA A 177 8.29 -27.11 14.68
N THR A 178 8.84 -26.48 13.64
CA THR A 178 9.50 -27.20 12.53
C THR A 178 10.67 -28.06 13.04
N VAL A 179 11.53 -27.51 13.90
CA VAL A 179 12.65 -28.27 14.49
C VAL A 179 12.13 -29.49 15.27
N ILE A 180 11.10 -29.32 16.09
CA ILE A 180 10.55 -30.42 16.89
C ILE A 180 9.90 -31.48 15.99
N PHE A 181 9.09 -31.07 15.00
CA PHE A 181 8.43 -32.01 14.09
C PHE A 181 9.41 -32.75 13.15
N VAL A 182 10.48 -32.09 12.72
CA VAL A 182 11.42 -32.69 11.74
C VAL A 182 12.53 -33.48 12.39
N LEU A 183 12.98 -33.10 13.59
CA LEU A 183 14.12 -33.71 14.24
C LEU A 183 13.73 -34.56 15.49
N ILE A 184 12.90 -33.99 16.38
CA ILE A 184 12.65 -34.61 17.70
C ILE A 184 11.61 -35.73 17.60
N ILE A 185 10.49 -35.49 16.92
CA ILE A 185 9.42 -36.49 16.79
C ILE A 185 9.88 -37.77 16.08
N PRO A 186 10.59 -37.72 14.92
CA PRO A 186 11.12 -38.92 14.27
C PRO A 186 12.10 -39.70 15.16
N TYR A 187 12.98 -39.01 15.90
CA TYR A 187 13.90 -39.67 16.84
C TYR A 187 13.16 -40.53 17.86
N PHE A 188 12.08 -40.03 18.46
CA PHE A 188 11.25 -40.84 19.36
C PHE A 188 10.50 -41.96 18.63
N ALA A 189 10.06 -41.74 17.41
CA ALA A 189 9.41 -42.77 16.60
C ALA A 189 10.34 -43.97 16.36
N ASP A 190 11.59 -43.71 15.97
CA ASP A 190 12.62 -44.74 15.74
C ASP A 190 12.97 -45.48 17.04
N LEU A 191 13.03 -44.75 18.16
CA LEU A 191 13.30 -45.34 19.50
C LEU A 191 12.18 -46.31 19.88
N PHE A 192 10.91 -45.96 19.74
CA PHE A 192 9.77 -46.84 20.04
C PHE A 192 9.67 -48.04 19.10
N ALA A 193 9.97 -47.83 17.81
CA ALA A 193 10.03 -48.92 16.84
C ALA A 193 11.10 -49.97 17.21
N SER A 194 12.26 -49.53 17.75
CA SER A 194 13.32 -50.44 18.21
C SER A 194 12.93 -51.28 19.44
N MET A 195 11.96 -50.76 20.24
CA MET A 195 11.47 -51.45 21.46
C MET A 195 10.23 -52.32 21.21
N ASN A 196 9.78 -52.43 19.98
CA ASN A 196 8.60 -53.20 19.57
C ASN A 196 7.30 -52.82 20.32
N GLN A 197 7.17 -51.55 20.74
CA GLN A 197 6.06 -51.03 21.54
C GLN A 197 5.08 -50.21 20.65
N GLU A 198 3.78 -50.35 20.97
CA GLU A 198 2.76 -49.55 20.33
C GLU A 198 2.81 -48.08 20.77
N LEU A 199 2.85 -47.15 19.82
CA LEU A 199 2.86 -45.72 20.06
C LEU A 199 1.50 -45.22 20.56
N PRO A 200 1.45 -44.32 21.58
CA PRO A 200 0.21 -43.66 21.99
C PRO A 200 -0.46 -42.94 20.78
N LEU A 201 -1.81 -42.87 20.79
CA LEU A 201 -2.58 -42.30 19.72
C LEU A 201 -2.14 -40.89 19.33
N ILE A 202 -1.85 -40.02 20.31
CA ILE A 202 -1.37 -38.66 20.13
C ILE A 202 -0.04 -38.64 19.39
N THR A 203 0.91 -39.50 19.81
CA THR A 203 2.22 -39.59 19.16
C THR A 203 2.12 -40.16 17.75
N ARG A 204 1.20 -41.10 17.51
CA ARG A 204 0.92 -41.64 16.15
C ARG A 204 0.38 -40.58 15.21
N VAL A 205 -0.54 -39.69 15.65
CA VAL A 205 -1.04 -38.56 14.90
C VAL A 205 0.07 -37.54 14.60
N LEU A 206 0.91 -37.25 15.59
CA LEU A 206 2.03 -36.31 15.42
C LEU A 206 3.12 -36.83 14.50
N ILE A 207 3.39 -38.15 14.51
CA ILE A 207 4.28 -38.80 13.53
C ILE A 207 3.68 -38.75 12.13
N ALA A 208 2.37 -38.95 12.00
CA ALA A 208 1.70 -38.82 10.71
C ALA A 208 1.83 -37.38 10.16
N ILE A 209 1.65 -36.37 11.02
CA ILE A 209 1.88 -34.95 10.67
C ILE A 209 3.35 -34.70 10.33
N SER A 210 4.30 -35.24 11.13
CA SER A 210 5.75 -35.11 10.88
C SER A 210 6.14 -35.74 9.54
N ASN A 211 5.66 -36.97 9.26
CA ASN A 211 5.90 -37.65 8.00
C ASN A 211 5.24 -36.91 6.82
N PHE A 212 4.06 -36.34 7.03
CA PHE A 212 3.43 -35.45 6.06
C PHE A 212 4.28 -34.20 5.81
N MET A 213 4.80 -33.55 6.85
CA MET A 213 5.70 -32.39 6.73
C MET A 213 7.04 -32.73 6.08
N ARG A 214 7.58 -33.93 6.30
CA ARG A 214 8.84 -34.42 5.71
C ARG A 214 8.68 -34.96 4.28
N SER A 215 7.47 -35.34 3.90
CA SER A 215 7.16 -35.95 2.62
C SER A 215 7.04 -34.87 1.52
N TRP A 216 7.25 -35.26 0.25
CA TRP A 216 7.03 -34.42 -0.93
C TRP A 216 5.63 -33.79 -1.01
N TYR A 217 4.69 -34.27 -0.21
CA TYR A 217 3.35 -33.68 -0.09
C TYR A 217 3.37 -32.28 0.51
N VAL A 218 4.37 -31.92 1.35
CA VAL A 218 4.52 -30.53 1.85
C VAL A 218 4.99 -29.62 0.73
N VAL A 219 5.93 -30.06 -0.09
CA VAL A 219 6.35 -29.32 -1.30
C VAL A 219 5.16 -29.22 -2.26
N GLY A 220 4.38 -30.29 -2.41
CA GLY A 220 3.14 -30.29 -3.17
C GLY A 220 2.05 -29.39 -2.58
N ALA A 221 1.87 -29.38 -1.24
CA ALA A 221 0.90 -28.53 -0.56
C ALA A 221 1.31 -27.03 -0.57
N ILE A 222 2.60 -26.73 -0.41
CA ILE A 222 3.14 -25.37 -0.61
C ILE A 222 3.01 -24.97 -2.07
N GLY A 223 3.25 -25.88 -3.00
CA GLY A 223 3.02 -25.67 -4.43
C GLY A 223 1.54 -25.44 -4.73
N ALA A 224 0.64 -26.27 -4.18
CA ALA A 224 -0.80 -26.13 -4.35
C ALA A 224 -1.38 -24.87 -3.70
N THR A 225 -0.91 -24.49 -2.49
CA THR A 225 -1.27 -23.19 -1.87
C THR A 225 -0.67 -22.01 -2.63
N GLY A 226 0.52 -22.16 -3.17
CA GLY A 226 1.15 -21.18 -4.08
C GLY A 226 0.34 -21.05 -5.38
N ILE A 227 -0.08 -22.17 -5.99
CA ILE A 227 -0.92 -22.20 -7.19
C ILE A 227 -2.33 -21.67 -6.87
N ALA A 228 -2.92 -22.02 -5.73
CA ALA A 228 -4.20 -21.48 -5.29
C ALA A 228 -4.13 -19.98 -5.00
N GLY A 229 -3.07 -19.52 -4.33
CA GLY A 229 -2.78 -18.10 -4.12
C GLY A 229 -2.52 -17.35 -5.41
N PHE A 230 -1.79 -17.96 -6.35
CA PHE A 230 -1.57 -17.43 -7.70
C PHE A 230 -2.86 -17.48 -8.53
N GLY A 231 -3.68 -18.52 -8.39
CA GLY A 231 -4.98 -18.62 -9.01
C GLY A 231 -5.97 -17.58 -8.49
N LEU A 232 -6.00 -17.33 -7.17
CA LEU A 232 -6.76 -16.24 -6.54
C LEU A 232 -6.24 -14.87 -6.99
N TRP A 233 -4.92 -14.70 -7.10
CA TRP A 233 -4.31 -13.50 -7.65
C TRP A 233 -4.63 -13.31 -9.15
N LEU A 234 -4.66 -14.40 -9.93
CA LEU A 234 -5.08 -14.36 -11.32
C LEU A 234 -6.59 -14.10 -11.44
N ALA A 235 -7.40 -14.75 -10.59
CA ALA A 235 -8.83 -14.51 -10.49
C ALA A 235 -9.16 -13.07 -10.07
N SER A 236 -8.37 -12.49 -9.17
CA SER A 236 -8.50 -11.07 -8.80
C SER A 236 -8.16 -10.09 -9.94
N ARG A 237 -7.60 -10.57 -11.04
CA ARG A 237 -7.42 -9.80 -12.28
C ARG A 237 -8.58 -9.96 -13.27
N CYS A 238 -9.44 -10.97 -13.10
CA CYS A 238 -10.68 -11.09 -13.85
C CYS A 238 -11.80 -10.38 -13.08
N ALA A 239 -12.61 -9.56 -13.76
CA ALA A 239 -13.67 -8.75 -13.13
C ALA A 239 -14.60 -9.58 -12.22
N THR A 240 -15.02 -10.77 -12.67
CA THR A 240 -15.89 -11.66 -11.88
C THR A 240 -15.20 -12.23 -10.62
N GLY A 241 -13.93 -12.60 -10.72
CA GLY A 241 -13.15 -13.12 -9.59
C GLY A 241 -12.83 -12.04 -8.56
N LYS A 242 -12.53 -10.82 -9.02
CA LYS A 242 -12.29 -9.66 -8.17
C LYS A 242 -13.52 -9.32 -7.34
N ARG A 243 -14.70 -9.29 -7.94
CA ARG A 243 -15.98 -9.08 -7.24
C ARG A 243 -16.21 -10.11 -6.14
N PHE A 244 -15.96 -11.39 -6.40
CA PHE A 244 -16.16 -12.44 -5.40
C PHE A 244 -15.20 -12.29 -4.21
N VAL A 245 -13.91 -12.07 -4.46
CA VAL A 245 -12.88 -11.86 -3.42
C VAL A 245 -13.19 -10.61 -2.62
N ASP A 246 -13.48 -9.50 -3.28
CA ASP A 246 -13.81 -8.22 -2.65
C ASP A 246 -15.05 -8.34 -1.76
N GLY A 247 -16.09 -9.07 -2.21
CA GLY A 247 -17.30 -9.31 -1.43
C GLY A 247 -17.05 -10.22 -0.21
N ALA A 248 -16.28 -11.29 -0.38
CA ALA A 248 -15.94 -12.22 0.70
C ALA A 248 -15.13 -11.53 1.81
N VAL A 249 -14.14 -10.70 1.44
CA VAL A 249 -13.32 -9.95 2.41
C VAL A 249 -14.17 -8.94 3.21
N LEU A 250 -15.16 -8.32 2.57
CA LEU A 250 -16.07 -7.39 3.24
C LEU A 250 -17.04 -8.07 4.22
N GLN A 251 -17.29 -9.38 4.07
CA GLN A 251 -18.15 -10.17 4.97
C GLN A 251 -17.41 -10.65 6.22
N LEU A 252 -16.08 -10.61 6.25
CA LEU A 252 -15.30 -11.00 7.43
C LEU A 252 -15.56 -10.03 8.60
N PRO A 253 -15.98 -10.53 9.78
CA PRO A 253 -16.50 -9.69 10.87
C PRO A 253 -15.51 -8.65 11.39
N LEU A 254 -14.22 -8.92 11.37
CA LEU A 254 -13.16 -8.01 11.85
C LEU A 254 -12.60 -7.15 10.71
N VAL A 255 -12.34 -7.76 9.56
CA VAL A 255 -11.69 -7.11 8.41
C VAL A 255 -12.68 -6.26 7.63
N GLY A 256 -13.92 -6.73 7.45
CA GLY A 256 -14.95 -6.00 6.71
C GLY A 256 -15.29 -4.65 7.34
N GLY A 257 -15.38 -4.60 8.68
CA GLY A 257 -15.60 -3.34 9.39
C GLY A 257 -14.44 -2.35 9.26
N LEU A 258 -13.19 -2.85 9.27
CA LEU A 258 -12.00 -2.01 9.07
C LEU A 258 -11.95 -1.44 7.65
N LEU A 259 -12.29 -2.25 6.64
CA LEU A 259 -12.36 -1.82 5.25
C LEU A 259 -13.48 -0.81 5.01
N ALA A 260 -14.64 -0.99 5.64
CA ALA A 260 -15.75 -0.05 5.56
C ALA A 260 -15.38 1.32 6.16
N ASP A 261 -14.74 1.35 7.35
CA ASP A 261 -14.29 2.61 7.97
C ASP A 261 -13.19 3.28 7.14
N ARG A 262 -12.26 2.50 6.57
CA ARG A 262 -11.24 3.01 5.64
C ARG A 262 -11.87 3.63 4.40
N PHE A 263 -12.85 2.94 3.82
CA PHE A 263 -13.57 3.44 2.66
C PHE A 263 -14.32 4.74 2.98
N ALA A 264 -15.08 4.77 4.08
CA ALA A 264 -15.79 5.98 4.51
C ALA A 264 -14.81 7.14 4.76
N THR A 265 -13.71 6.89 5.46
CA THR A 265 -12.64 7.89 5.67
C THR A 265 -12.12 8.44 4.36
N TYR A 266 -11.82 7.56 3.39
CA TYR A 266 -11.28 7.93 2.10
C TYR A 266 -12.30 8.74 1.28
N LEU A 267 -13.52 8.24 1.15
CA LEU A 267 -14.62 8.90 0.42
C LEU A 267 -14.87 10.31 0.97
N LEU A 268 -15.06 10.42 2.28
CA LEU A 268 -15.36 11.70 2.94
C LEU A 268 -14.20 12.69 2.81
N HIS A 269 -12.98 12.23 3.04
CA HIS A 269 -11.80 13.10 2.99
C HIS A 269 -11.50 13.57 1.56
N ALA A 270 -11.52 12.67 0.60
CA ALA A 270 -11.26 12.99 -0.79
C ALA A 270 -12.34 13.92 -1.38
N SER A 271 -13.63 13.63 -1.09
CA SER A 271 -14.72 14.50 -1.51
C SER A 271 -14.61 15.89 -0.86
N ALA A 272 -14.27 15.97 0.43
CA ALA A 272 -14.06 17.24 1.10
C ALA A 272 -12.95 18.08 0.45
N LEU A 273 -11.81 17.46 0.16
CA LEU A 273 -10.69 18.15 -0.49
C LEU A 273 -11.04 18.66 -1.89
N LEU A 274 -11.73 17.85 -2.68
CA LEU A 274 -12.15 18.24 -4.03
C LEU A 274 -13.18 19.38 -3.98
N LEU A 275 -14.14 19.32 -3.04
CA LEU A 275 -15.11 20.39 -2.82
C LEU A 275 -14.46 21.69 -2.32
N GLU A 276 -13.49 21.61 -1.39
CA GLU A 276 -12.70 22.76 -0.94
C GLU A 276 -11.90 23.36 -2.11
N GLY A 277 -11.50 22.54 -3.09
CA GLY A 277 -10.88 22.98 -4.33
C GLY A 277 -11.85 23.62 -5.35
N GLY A 278 -13.15 23.50 -5.13
CA GLY A 278 -14.18 24.04 -6.05
C GLY A 278 -14.72 23.04 -7.06
N VAL A 279 -14.36 21.76 -6.95
CA VAL A 279 -14.90 20.69 -7.82
C VAL A 279 -16.38 20.44 -7.46
N PRO A 280 -17.30 20.41 -8.44
CA PRO A 280 -18.70 20.05 -8.17
C PRO A 280 -18.81 18.65 -7.54
N LEU A 281 -19.79 18.46 -6.61
CA LEU A 281 -19.95 17.21 -5.83
C LEU A 281 -20.04 15.97 -6.71
N ALA A 282 -20.83 16.01 -7.77
CA ALA A 282 -21.00 14.87 -8.67
C ALA A 282 -19.69 14.48 -9.37
N GLN A 283 -18.89 15.45 -9.79
CA GLN A 283 -17.58 15.22 -10.39
C GLN A 283 -16.58 14.71 -9.33
N ALA A 284 -16.63 15.26 -8.12
CA ALA A 284 -15.79 14.80 -7.01
C ALA A 284 -16.05 13.32 -6.67
N LEU A 285 -17.32 12.90 -6.62
CA LEU A 285 -17.70 11.50 -6.41
C LEU A 285 -17.17 10.59 -7.52
N GLY A 286 -17.26 10.99 -8.80
CA GLY A 286 -16.72 10.22 -9.93
C GLY A 286 -15.19 10.02 -9.83
N ILE A 287 -14.44 11.06 -9.46
CA ILE A 287 -12.98 10.98 -9.28
C ILE A 287 -12.64 10.02 -8.14
N VAL A 288 -13.38 10.10 -7.03
CA VAL A 288 -13.20 9.22 -5.88
C VAL A 288 -13.55 7.78 -6.23
N GLY A 289 -14.67 7.53 -6.91
CA GLY A 289 -15.10 6.20 -7.36
C GLY A 289 -14.05 5.53 -8.24
N TYR A 290 -13.50 6.25 -9.22
CA TYR A 290 -12.44 5.75 -10.09
C TYR A 290 -11.14 5.38 -9.34
N SER A 291 -10.89 5.99 -8.19
CA SER A 291 -9.69 5.76 -7.38
C SER A 291 -9.84 4.59 -6.39
N ILE A 292 -11.02 3.96 -6.33
CA ILE A 292 -11.31 2.85 -5.41
C ILE A 292 -11.08 1.53 -6.13
N ASP A 293 -10.13 0.72 -5.60
CA ASP A 293 -9.79 -0.58 -6.18
C ASP A 293 -10.89 -1.64 -5.99
N ASN A 294 -11.69 -1.54 -4.92
CA ASN A 294 -12.74 -2.51 -4.59
C ASN A 294 -14.00 -2.23 -5.40
N GLU A 295 -14.43 -3.22 -6.22
CA GLU A 295 -15.56 -3.05 -7.13
C GLU A 295 -16.92 -2.83 -6.44
N TRP A 296 -17.13 -3.40 -5.24
CA TRP A 296 -18.36 -3.17 -4.48
C TRP A 296 -18.44 -1.76 -3.93
N LEU A 297 -17.31 -1.25 -3.46
CA LEU A 297 -17.23 0.10 -2.90
C LEU A 297 -17.26 1.16 -4.00
N SER A 298 -16.63 0.89 -5.16
CA SER A 298 -16.73 1.76 -6.34
C SER A 298 -18.17 1.85 -6.83
N ALA A 299 -18.87 0.71 -6.96
CA ALA A 299 -20.26 0.69 -7.38
C ALA A 299 -21.22 1.45 -6.43
N ASP A 300 -20.92 1.46 -5.11
CA ASP A 300 -21.67 2.30 -4.17
C ASP A 300 -21.46 3.80 -4.47
N VAL A 301 -20.22 4.22 -4.76
CA VAL A 301 -19.91 5.62 -5.10
C VAL A 301 -20.52 6.02 -6.44
N ASP A 302 -20.50 5.12 -7.44
CA ASP A 302 -21.13 5.37 -8.75
C ASP A 302 -22.62 5.65 -8.60
N ARG A 303 -23.33 4.90 -7.73
CA ARG A 303 -24.75 5.15 -7.41
C ARG A 303 -24.97 6.48 -6.70
N LEU A 304 -24.07 6.84 -5.76
CA LEU A 304 -24.13 8.17 -5.12
C LEU A 304 -23.96 9.26 -6.17
N GLN A 305 -23.04 9.09 -7.12
CA GLN A 305 -22.81 10.03 -8.20
C GLN A 305 -24.03 10.16 -9.12
N GLU A 306 -24.64 9.05 -9.52
CA GLU A 306 -25.86 9.05 -10.34
C GLU A 306 -27.03 9.74 -9.65
N ALA A 307 -27.22 9.48 -8.37
CA ALA A 307 -28.28 10.13 -7.57
C ALA A 307 -28.07 11.63 -7.45
N VAL A 308 -26.82 12.08 -7.20
CA VAL A 308 -26.48 13.52 -7.14
C VAL A 308 -26.62 14.17 -8.52
N ASN A 309 -26.22 13.51 -9.61
CA ASN A 309 -26.44 14.00 -10.97
C ASN A 309 -27.94 14.15 -11.33
N SER A 310 -28.78 13.29 -10.75
CA SER A 310 -30.24 13.35 -10.90
C SER A 310 -30.90 14.41 -10.01
N GLY A 311 -30.11 15.18 -9.25
CA GLY A 311 -30.58 16.26 -8.39
C GLY A 311 -31.00 15.82 -6.99
N ASN A 312 -30.76 14.56 -6.61
CA ASN A 312 -31.02 14.08 -5.25
C ASN A 312 -29.92 14.56 -4.28
N ALA A 313 -30.33 14.82 -3.04
CA ALA A 313 -29.36 15.15 -1.99
C ALA A 313 -28.43 13.96 -1.69
N LEU A 314 -27.16 14.21 -1.43
CA LEU A 314 -26.17 13.17 -1.08
C LEU A 314 -26.61 12.38 0.17
N SER A 315 -27.19 13.05 1.15
CA SER A 315 -27.72 12.44 2.38
C SER A 315 -28.83 11.42 2.11
N VAL A 316 -29.69 11.69 1.12
CA VAL A 316 -30.74 10.75 0.67
C VAL A 316 -30.10 9.56 -0.03
N ALA A 317 -29.20 9.82 -0.99
CA ALA A 317 -28.49 8.78 -1.71
C ALA A 317 -27.69 7.85 -0.78
N MET A 318 -27.03 8.41 0.24
CA MET A 318 -26.31 7.61 1.24
C MET A 318 -27.22 6.74 2.09
N ARG A 319 -28.44 7.20 2.41
CA ARG A 319 -29.42 6.40 3.17
C ARG A 319 -29.98 5.25 2.36
N GLU A 320 -30.19 5.44 1.07
CA GLU A 320 -30.73 4.46 0.13
C GLU A 320 -29.66 3.49 -0.39
N ALA A 321 -28.40 3.73 -0.07
CA ALA A 321 -27.31 2.87 -0.52
C ALA A 321 -27.50 1.41 -0.03
N PRO A 322 -27.51 0.42 -0.93
CA PRO A 322 -27.83 -0.98 -0.59
C PRO A 322 -26.89 -1.60 0.43
N SER A 323 -25.67 -1.07 0.51
CA SER A 323 -24.63 -1.57 1.42
C SER A 323 -24.89 -1.24 2.89
N ARG A 324 -25.79 -0.29 3.21
CA ARG A 324 -26.04 0.25 4.58
C ARG A 324 -24.77 0.54 5.37
N ARG A 325 -23.69 0.88 4.68
CA ARG A 325 -22.36 1.12 5.30
C ARG A 325 -22.23 2.51 5.90
N PHE A 326 -23.11 3.41 5.51
CA PHE A 326 -23.16 4.76 6.05
C PHE A 326 -24.06 4.75 7.26
N GLY A 327 -23.48 4.98 8.45
CA GLY A 327 -24.26 5.06 9.68
C GLY A 327 -25.24 6.25 9.68
N ASP A 328 -26.36 6.13 10.38
CA ASP A 328 -27.38 7.18 10.45
C ASP A 328 -26.80 8.52 10.95
N GLU A 329 -25.82 8.49 11.84
CA GLU A 329 -25.09 9.67 12.32
C GLU A 329 -24.39 10.41 11.18
N LEU A 330 -23.70 9.68 10.29
CA LEU A 330 -23.03 10.26 9.13
C LEU A 330 -24.03 10.89 8.17
N VAL A 331 -25.11 10.17 7.86
CA VAL A 331 -26.17 10.65 6.97
C VAL A 331 -26.80 11.93 7.51
N ALA A 332 -27.05 11.98 8.82
CA ALA A 332 -27.59 13.18 9.48
C ALA A 332 -26.61 14.37 9.39
N MET A 333 -25.31 14.14 9.62
CA MET A 333 -24.30 15.19 9.50
C MET A 333 -24.15 15.71 8.07
N VAL A 334 -24.16 14.80 7.07
CA VAL A 334 -24.10 15.18 5.65
C VAL A 334 -25.33 16.03 5.28
N ARG A 335 -26.52 15.66 5.75
CA ARG A 335 -27.73 16.45 5.55
C ARG A 335 -27.60 17.87 6.09
N VAL A 336 -27.10 18.03 7.32
CA VAL A 336 -26.83 19.35 7.91
C VAL A 336 -25.84 20.14 7.05
N GLY A 337 -24.81 19.47 6.50
CA GLY A 337 -23.84 20.07 5.60
C GLY A 337 -24.47 20.58 4.30
N GLU A 338 -25.42 19.82 3.73
CA GLU A 338 -26.16 20.20 2.52
C GLU A 338 -27.10 21.38 2.80
N GLU A 339 -27.90 21.30 3.84
CA GLU A 339 -28.88 22.35 4.22
C GLU A 339 -28.17 23.67 4.59
N SER A 340 -27.01 23.62 5.21
CA SER A 340 -26.23 24.82 5.60
C SER A 340 -25.31 25.36 4.48
N GLY A 341 -25.17 24.67 3.33
CA GLY A 341 -24.22 25.01 2.28
C GLY A 341 -22.75 24.84 2.66
N ARG A 342 -22.45 24.12 3.75
CA ARG A 342 -21.10 23.89 4.29
C ARG A 342 -20.66 22.42 4.18
N LEU A 343 -21.08 21.76 3.09
CA LEU A 343 -20.87 20.33 2.90
C LEU A 343 -19.38 19.92 2.98
N ALA A 344 -18.48 20.67 2.34
CA ALA A 344 -17.05 20.39 2.38
C ALA A 344 -16.48 20.37 3.81
N PHE A 345 -16.87 21.35 4.64
CA PHE A 345 -16.46 21.42 6.02
C PHE A 345 -16.98 20.24 6.86
N ILE A 346 -18.24 19.89 6.68
CA ILE A 346 -18.86 18.76 7.40
C ILE A 346 -18.21 17.44 6.97
N LEU A 347 -18.03 17.21 5.67
CA LEU A 347 -17.35 16.00 5.17
C LEU A 347 -15.94 15.88 5.75
N LYS A 348 -15.19 16.97 5.85
CA LYS A 348 -13.85 17.00 6.46
C LYS A 348 -13.88 16.62 7.94
N LYS A 349 -14.86 17.11 8.69
CA LYS A 349 -15.06 16.75 10.10
C LYS A 349 -15.45 15.28 10.27
N CYS A 350 -16.39 14.81 9.46
CA CYS A 350 -16.77 13.40 9.44
C CYS A 350 -15.60 12.51 9.06
N ALA A 351 -14.79 12.90 8.06
CA ALA A 351 -13.58 12.17 7.67
C ALA A 351 -12.59 12.02 8.82
N SER A 352 -12.40 13.08 9.64
CA SER A 352 -11.54 13.00 10.82
C SER A 352 -12.09 12.03 11.86
N ALA A 353 -13.39 12.11 12.17
CA ALA A 353 -14.05 11.19 13.11
C ALA A 353 -13.96 9.72 12.66
N TYR A 354 -14.17 9.46 11.36
CA TYR A 354 -14.03 8.11 10.80
C TYR A 354 -12.58 7.63 10.77
N HIS A 355 -11.63 8.53 10.57
CA HIS A 355 -10.20 8.20 10.70
C HIS A 355 -9.85 7.77 12.13
N ASP A 356 -10.32 8.49 13.13
CA ASP A 356 -10.09 8.14 14.55
C ASP A 356 -10.75 6.79 14.88
N ARG A 357 -11.97 6.56 14.39
CA ARG A 357 -12.67 5.26 14.50
C ARG A 357 -11.91 4.13 13.83
N LEU A 358 -11.35 4.36 12.62
CA LEU A 358 -10.51 3.41 11.91
C LEU A 358 -9.26 3.03 12.71
N VAL A 359 -8.57 4.01 13.29
CA VAL A 359 -7.37 3.79 14.12
C VAL A 359 -7.73 3.01 15.39
N GLN A 360 -8.83 3.36 16.06
CA GLN A 360 -9.31 2.64 17.23
C GLN A 360 -9.67 1.19 16.91
N ARG A 361 -10.40 0.95 15.82
CA ARG A 361 -10.79 -0.39 15.37
C ARG A 361 -9.56 -1.23 15.00
N LEU A 362 -8.58 -0.63 14.35
CA LEU A 362 -7.28 -1.29 14.09
C LEU A 362 -6.62 -1.72 15.40
N GLY A 363 -6.59 -0.84 16.40
CA GLY A 363 -6.08 -1.15 17.74
C GLY A 363 -6.81 -2.32 18.42
N GLN A 364 -8.15 -2.36 18.32
CA GLN A 364 -8.98 -3.46 18.85
C GLN A 364 -8.66 -4.79 18.17
N VAL A 365 -8.55 -4.81 16.85
CA VAL A 365 -8.17 -6.02 16.07
C VAL A 365 -6.80 -6.53 16.52
N MET A 366 -5.83 -5.62 16.69
CA MET A 366 -4.48 -5.98 17.16
C MET A 366 -4.50 -6.48 18.61
N ALA A 367 -5.29 -5.87 19.48
CA ALA A 367 -5.45 -6.31 20.87
C ALA A 367 -6.06 -7.71 20.98
N LEU A 368 -6.98 -8.08 20.08
CA LEU A 368 -7.54 -9.44 20.02
C LEU A 368 -6.56 -10.48 19.44
N LEU A 369 -5.69 -10.06 18.54
CA LEU A 369 -4.70 -10.94 17.92
C LEU A 369 -3.72 -11.53 18.96
N GLN A 370 -3.34 -10.74 19.95
CA GLN A 370 -2.37 -11.17 20.99
C GLN A 370 -2.90 -12.33 21.86
N PRO A 371 -4.10 -12.28 22.48
CA PRO A 371 -4.67 -13.43 23.18
C PRO A 371 -4.86 -14.67 22.29
N MET A 372 -5.31 -14.48 21.05
CA MET A 372 -5.46 -15.59 20.09
C MET A 372 -4.12 -16.26 19.80
N LEU A 373 -3.05 -15.50 19.62
CA LEU A 373 -1.71 -16.03 19.46
C LEU A 373 -1.25 -16.76 20.72
N MET A 374 -1.51 -16.23 21.92
CA MET A 374 -1.15 -16.91 23.18
C MET A 374 -1.86 -18.24 23.33
N VAL A 375 -3.16 -18.32 23.04
CA VAL A 375 -3.93 -19.57 23.06
C VAL A 375 -3.39 -20.56 22.03
N PHE A 376 -3.16 -20.10 20.81
CA PHE A 376 -2.59 -20.94 19.75
C PHE A 376 -1.21 -21.49 20.12
N LEU A 377 -0.33 -20.65 20.66
CA LEU A 377 1.00 -21.03 21.10
C LEU A 377 0.95 -21.97 22.32
N GLY A 378 0.06 -21.71 23.28
CA GLY A 378 -0.16 -22.57 24.44
C GLY A 378 -0.61 -23.97 24.01
N LEU A 379 -1.56 -24.06 23.06
CA LEU A 379 -2.01 -25.33 22.51
C LEU A 379 -0.88 -26.07 21.76
N LEU A 380 -0.10 -25.34 20.97
CA LEU A 380 1.04 -25.88 20.25
C LEU A 380 2.10 -26.44 21.22
N ILE A 381 2.47 -25.69 22.28
CA ILE A 381 3.41 -26.13 23.31
C ILE A 381 2.85 -27.34 24.06
N ALA A 382 1.59 -27.32 24.47
CA ALA A 382 0.95 -28.46 25.12
C ALA A 382 1.03 -29.72 24.24
N THR A 383 0.72 -29.59 22.96
CA THR A 383 0.82 -30.68 21.98
C THR A 383 2.25 -31.24 21.88
N LEU A 384 3.25 -30.34 21.84
CA LEU A 384 4.66 -30.73 21.79
C LEU A 384 5.13 -31.42 23.08
N VAL A 385 4.71 -30.91 24.25
CA VAL A 385 4.99 -31.52 25.53
C VAL A 385 4.41 -32.92 25.58
N PHE A 386 3.13 -33.11 25.21
CA PHE A 386 2.51 -34.43 25.13
C PHE A 386 3.20 -35.37 24.13
N ALA A 387 3.72 -34.83 23.04
CA ALA A 387 4.46 -35.61 22.03
C ALA A 387 5.76 -36.18 22.59
N VAL A 388 6.45 -35.45 23.47
CA VAL A 388 7.75 -35.84 24.03
C VAL A 388 7.56 -36.66 25.33
N TYR A 389 6.68 -36.20 26.22
CA TYR A 389 6.48 -36.87 27.52
C TYR A 389 5.58 -38.12 27.44
N GLY A 390 4.64 -38.16 26.52
CA GLY A 390 3.76 -39.33 26.35
C GLY A 390 4.54 -40.64 26.16
N PRO A 391 5.49 -40.72 25.24
CA PRO A 391 6.40 -41.81 25.07
C PRO A 391 7.20 -42.17 26.36
N ILE A 392 7.77 -41.17 27.04
CA ILE A 392 8.60 -41.38 28.25
C ILE A 392 7.78 -41.99 29.39
N ILE A 393 6.55 -41.49 29.61
CA ILE A 393 5.66 -42.04 30.66
C ILE A 393 5.24 -43.48 30.32
N THR A 394 5.04 -43.79 29.05
CA THR A 394 4.69 -45.15 28.62
C THR A 394 5.86 -46.12 28.85
N MET A 395 7.10 -45.72 28.60
CA MET A 395 8.30 -46.47 28.91
C MET A 395 8.47 -46.70 30.41
N ALA A 396 8.27 -45.65 31.24
CA ALA A 396 8.40 -45.78 32.70
C ALA A 396 7.36 -46.69 33.37
N ARG A 397 6.26 -47.05 32.67
CA ARG A 397 5.26 -48.04 33.15
C ARG A 397 5.60 -49.49 32.80
N ILE A 398 6.58 -49.69 31.96
CA ILE A 398 6.96 -51.02 31.44
C ILE A 398 8.21 -51.57 32.15
N VAL A 399 8.98 -50.68 32.79
CA VAL A 399 10.06 -51.02 33.68
C VAL A 399 9.55 -51.14 35.13
#